data_7789d394c4c08f3362c258219651ec0c
#
_entry.id   7789d394c4c08f3362c258219651ec0c
#
_cell.length_a   1.000
_cell.length_b   1.000
_cell.length_c   1.000
_cell.angle_alpha   90.00
_cell.angle_beta   90.00
_cell.angle_gamma   90.00
#
_symmetry.space_group_name_H-M   'P 1'
#
loop_
_entity.id
_entity.type
_entity.pdbx_description
1 polymer ?
#
loop_
_entity_poly.entity_id
_entity_poly.type
_entity_poly.pdbx_seq_one_letter_code
_entity_poly.pdbx_strand_id
1 'polypeptide(L)'
;METFKQPVSITDRVTLGADRLVLFAGPCAAESYDICMETGSTVKAICNRLGIDYVFKASFDKANRTSGSSYRGPSVDMGLEILAMVKRDLGVPVVTDVHESYQCAEVASVVDVLQIPAFLCRQTDLLKAAAQTGKAVKIKKGQFMAPEDMKYAVEKVRGEGNNNVFLTERGASFGYHTLVVDMRSLPIMRQFTPVVFDVTHSVQQPGGKGGSSGGQREFAPFLARAAAATGVDGFFIETHPNPDKALSDGPNM
;
A
#
# COMPACT_ATOMS: atom_id res chain seq x y z
N MET A 1 -5.43 -1.77 -25.74
CA MET A 1 -4.24 -2.13 -24.96
C MET A 1 -4.46 -3.52 -24.37
N GLU A 2 -3.57 -4.46 -24.62
CA GLU A 2 -3.62 -5.75 -23.95
C GLU A 2 -3.22 -5.58 -22.49
N THR A 3 -4.02 -6.11 -21.58
CA THR A 3 -3.72 -6.12 -20.15
C THR A 3 -2.87 -7.34 -19.83
N PHE A 4 -1.85 -7.18 -19.01
CA PHE A 4 -1.07 -8.28 -18.47
C PHE A 4 -2.03 -9.21 -17.68
N LYS A 5 -2.00 -10.50 -18.01
CA LYS A 5 -2.98 -11.47 -17.50
C LYS A 5 -2.44 -12.39 -16.41
N GLN A 6 -1.21 -12.16 -15.94
CA GLN A 6 -0.66 -13.02 -14.91
C GLN A 6 -1.06 -12.49 -13.53
N PRO A 7 -1.95 -13.20 -12.80
CA PRO A 7 -2.33 -12.83 -11.45
C PRO A 7 -1.14 -12.98 -10.50
N VAL A 8 -1.19 -12.23 -9.40
CA VAL A 8 -0.18 -12.26 -8.33
C VAL A 8 -0.76 -12.98 -7.11
N SER A 9 -0.14 -14.09 -6.75
CA SER A 9 -0.51 -14.81 -5.52
C SER A 9 0.01 -14.07 -4.30
N ILE A 10 -0.90 -13.68 -3.41
CA ILE A 10 -0.58 -13.13 -2.09
C ILE A 10 -0.51 -14.27 -1.08
N THR A 11 -1.52 -15.13 -1.11
CA THR A 11 -1.57 -16.41 -0.38
C THR A 11 -2.31 -17.42 -1.25
N ASP A 12 -2.44 -18.65 -0.78
CA ASP A 12 -3.27 -19.70 -1.42
C ASP A 12 -4.76 -19.33 -1.55
N ARG A 13 -5.23 -18.31 -0.82
CA ARG A 13 -6.63 -17.86 -0.79
C ARG A 13 -6.87 -16.48 -1.39
N VAL A 14 -5.84 -15.66 -1.55
CA VAL A 14 -5.95 -14.29 -2.04
C VAL A 14 -5.02 -14.11 -3.24
N THR A 15 -5.62 -13.78 -4.38
CA THR A 15 -4.90 -13.58 -5.65
C THR A 15 -5.32 -12.26 -6.27
N LEU A 16 -4.37 -11.34 -6.44
CA LEU A 16 -4.59 -10.05 -7.09
C LEU A 16 -4.58 -10.20 -8.61
N GLY A 17 -5.54 -9.60 -9.30
CA GLY A 17 -5.69 -9.69 -10.75
C GLY A 17 -6.44 -10.93 -11.22
N ALA A 18 -7.10 -11.66 -10.31
CA ALA A 18 -8.07 -12.71 -10.59
C ALA A 18 -9.50 -12.11 -10.64
N ASP A 19 -10.51 -12.96 -10.41
CA ASP A 19 -11.94 -12.59 -10.58
C ASP A 19 -12.47 -11.64 -9.48
N ARG A 20 -11.75 -11.52 -8.35
CA ARG A 20 -12.19 -10.71 -7.21
C ARG A 20 -11.25 -9.53 -6.98
N LEU A 21 -11.84 -8.39 -6.63
CA LEU A 21 -11.07 -7.24 -6.16
C LEU A 21 -10.40 -7.55 -4.83
N VAL A 22 -9.20 -7.01 -4.63
CA VAL A 22 -8.48 -7.09 -3.36
C VAL A 22 -8.45 -5.71 -2.70
N LEU A 23 -8.89 -5.63 -1.46
CA LEU A 23 -8.79 -4.42 -0.64
C LEU A 23 -7.61 -4.55 0.33
N PHE A 24 -6.66 -3.62 0.22
CA PHE A 24 -5.59 -3.41 1.18
C PHE A 24 -6.01 -2.26 2.10
N ALA A 25 -6.40 -2.54 3.34
CA ALA A 25 -6.87 -1.49 4.24
C ALA A 25 -6.51 -1.74 5.72
N GLY A 26 -6.43 -0.65 6.48
CA GLY A 26 -6.14 -0.63 7.91
C GLY A 26 -5.63 0.73 8.34
N PRO A 27 -5.19 0.89 9.59
CA PRO A 27 -4.68 2.17 10.07
C PRO A 27 -3.35 2.52 9.38
N CYS A 28 -3.05 3.83 9.35
CA CYS A 28 -1.80 4.31 8.75
C CYS A 28 -0.57 3.66 9.40
N ALA A 29 -0.56 3.56 10.74
CA ALA A 29 0.48 2.91 11.54
C ALA A 29 -0.12 1.86 12.48
N ALA A 30 0.69 0.88 12.91
CA ALA A 30 0.31 -0.10 13.92
C ALA A 30 0.36 0.55 15.33
N GLU A 31 -0.55 1.48 15.59
CA GLU A 31 -0.58 2.31 16.80
C GLU A 31 -0.77 1.48 18.08
N SER A 32 -1.67 0.51 18.03
CA SER A 32 -1.88 -0.51 19.06
C SER A 32 -2.60 -1.72 18.47
N TYR A 33 -2.53 -2.85 19.19
CA TYR A 33 -3.29 -4.05 18.81
C TYR A 33 -4.81 -3.78 18.75
N ASP A 34 -5.36 -3.06 19.72
CA ASP A 34 -6.80 -2.79 19.80
C ASP A 34 -7.29 -1.97 18.60
N ILE A 35 -6.60 -0.89 18.25
CA ILE A 35 -6.93 -0.08 17.07
C ILE A 35 -6.83 -0.91 15.79
N CYS A 36 -5.79 -1.73 15.66
CA CYS A 36 -5.62 -2.61 14.50
C CYS A 36 -6.75 -3.64 14.40
N MET A 37 -7.16 -4.25 15.52
CA MET A 37 -8.23 -5.25 15.56
C MET A 37 -9.60 -4.65 15.32
N GLU A 38 -9.93 -3.49 15.92
CA GLU A 38 -11.19 -2.78 15.70
C GLU A 38 -11.34 -2.41 14.21
N THR A 39 -10.30 -1.78 13.64
CA THR A 39 -10.27 -1.42 12.22
C THR A 39 -10.37 -2.65 11.33
N GLY A 40 -9.50 -3.63 11.58
CA GLY A 40 -9.41 -4.84 10.75
C GLY A 40 -10.68 -5.67 10.78
N SER A 41 -11.30 -5.85 11.94
CA SER A 41 -12.56 -6.60 12.09
C SER A 41 -13.72 -5.93 11.34
N THR A 42 -13.81 -4.61 11.44
CA THR A 42 -14.83 -3.82 10.74
C THR A 42 -14.66 -3.94 9.22
N VAL A 43 -13.44 -3.73 8.71
CA VAL A 43 -13.15 -3.83 7.28
C VAL A 43 -13.37 -5.26 6.77
N LYS A 44 -12.94 -6.29 7.52
CA LYS A 44 -13.17 -7.70 7.17
C LYS A 44 -14.66 -8.02 7.03
N ALA A 45 -15.49 -7.54 7.97
CA ALA A 45 -16.94 -7.74 7.88
C ALA A 45 -17.55 -7.09 6.63
N ILE A 46 -17.09 -5.89 6.26
CA ILE A 46 -17.51 -5.19 5.04
C ILE A 46 -17.07 -5.98 3.79
N CYS A 47 -15.82 -6.41 3.73
CA CYS A 47 -15.27 -7.18 2.60
C CYS A 47 -16.03 -8.50 2.39
N ASN A 48 -16.30 -9.23 3.47
CA ASN A 48 -17.09 -10.47 3.42
C ASN A 48 -18.48 -10.22 2.84
N ARG A 49 -19.17 -9.16 3.26
CA ARG A 49 -20.51 -8.81 2.75
C ARG A 49 -20.47 -8.45 1.26
N LEU A 50 -19.39 -7.81 0.79
CA LEU A 50 -19.24 -7.36 -0.60
C LEU A 50 -18.58 -8.40 -1.51
N GLY A 51 -18.11 -9.52 -0.98
CA GLY A 51 -17.41 -10.53 -1.75
C GLY A 51 -16.03 -10.07 -2.24
N ILE A 52 -15.35 -9.17 -1.49
CA ILE A 52 -14.03 -8.61 -1.79
C ILE A 52 -12.98 -9.33 -0.92
N ASP A 53 -11.83 -9.65 -1.49
CA ASP A 53 -10.72 -10.21 -0.73
C ASP A 53 -10.01 -9.11 0.07
N TYR A 54 -9.58 -9.44 1.27
CA TYR A 54 -9.03 -8.47 2.22
C TYR A 54 -7.59 -8.79 2.63
N VAL A 55 -6.74 -7.78 2.59
CA VAL A 55 -5.38 -7.79 3.14
C VAL A 55 -5.29 -6.66 4.16
N PHE A 56 -5.01 -6.99 5.42
CA PHE A 56 -4.83 -5.97 6.47
C PHE A 56 -3.53 -5.20 6.26
N LYS A 57 -3.58 -3.88 6.40
CA LYS A 57 -2.41 -2.99 6.25
C LYS A 57 -2.19 -2.15 7.50
N ALA A 58 -0.97 -2.17 8.02
CA ALA A 58 -0.47 -1.11 8.89
C ALA A 58 1.06 -1.00 8.75
N SER A 59 1.63 0.19 8.95
CA SER A 59 3.08 0.39 8.94
C SER A 59 3.64 0.26 10.35
N PHE A 60 4.74 -0.46 10.53
CA PHE A 60 5.47 -0.49 11.80
C PHE A 60 6.33 0.77 12.02
N ASP A 61 6.74 1.42 10.93
CA ASP A 61 7.50 2.68 10.96
C ASP A 61 7.05 3.63 9.84
N LYS A 62 7.06 4.90 10.11
CA LYS A 62 6.85 6.01 9.18
C LYS A 62 8.19 6.73 8.96
N ALA A 63 9.10 6.11 8.21
CA ALA A 63 10.49 6.55 8.05
C ALA A 63 10.66 7.89 7.35
N ASN A 64 9.65 8.37 6.60
CA ASN A 64 9.70 9.58 5.75
C ASN A 64 8.83 10.73 6.26
N ARG A 65 8.67 10.88 7.58
CA ARG A 65 7.89 12.00 8.16
C ARG A 65 8.51 13.35 7.82
N THR A 66 7.66 14.36 7.60
CA THR A 66 8.09 15.74 7.31
C THR A 66 8.89 16.35 8.48
N SER A 67 8.43 16.16 9.72
CA SER A 67 9.14 16.61 10.92
C SER A 67 9.81 15.43 11.63
N GLY A 68 11.06 15.62 12.07
CA GLY A 68 11.80 14.63 12.85
C GLY A 68 11.21 14.33 14.23
N SER A 69 10.32 15.19 14.74
CA SER A 69 9.60 14.99 16.01
C SER A 69 8.24 14.30 15.84
N SER A 70 7.80 14.02 14.61
CA SER A 70 6.52 13.35 14.36
C SER A 70 6.55 11.90 14.83
N TYR A 71 5.38 11.39 15.23
CA TYR A 71 5.20 9.98 15.56
C TYR A 71 5.59 9.10 14.38
N ARG A 72 6.48 8.16 14.61
CA ARG A 72 7.00 7.24 13.57
C ARG A 72 6.34 5.87 13.59
N GLY A 73 5.69 5.51 14.65
CA GLY A 73 5.17 4.17 14.87
C GLY A 73 5.72 3.56 16.16
N PRO A 74 5.35 2.33 16.51
CA PRO A 74 6.03 1.54 17.53
C PRO A 74 7.45 1.18 17.07
N SER A 75 8.24 0.53 17.94
CA SER A 75 9.50 -0.08 17.47
C SER A 75 9.23 -1.14 16.40
N VAL A 76 10.25 -1.51 15.62
CA VAL A 76 10.12 -2.57 14.60
C VAL A 76 9.58 -3.86 15.24
N ASP A 77 10.18 -4.32 16.35
CA ASP A 77 9.78 -5.54 17.05
C ASP A 77 8.32 -5.49 17.50
N MET A 78 7.92 -4.41 18.17
CA MET A 78 6.54 -4.24 18.64
C MET A 78 5.54 -4.15 17.48
N GLY A 79 5.89 -3.45 16.41
CA GLY A 79 5.04 -3.35 15.24
C GLY A 79 4.84 -4.67 14.54
N LEU A 80 5.90 -5.47 14.41
CA LEU A 80 5.82 -6.82 13.85
C LEU A 80 5.04 -7.78 14.76
N GLU A 81 5.18 -7.67 16.08
CA GLU A 81 4.38 -8.43 17.03
C GLU A 81 2.90 -8.13 16.88
N ILE A 82 2.51 -6.84 16.84
CA ILE A 82 1.12 -6.44 16.59
C ILE A 82 0.60 -7.02 15.27
N LEU A 83 1.37 -6.93 14.19
CA LEU A 83 0.98 -7.47 12.88
C LEU A 83 0.81 -9.00 12.90
N ALA A 84 1.69 -9.71 13.60
CA ALA A 84 1.59 -11.16 13.77
C ALA A 84 0.32 -11.57 14.53
N MET A 85 0.01 -10.85 15.62
CA MET A 85 -1.23 -11.06 16.39
C MET A 85 -2.48 -10.78 15.54
N VAL A 86 -2.51 -9.65 14.83
CA VAL A 86 -3.62 -9.27 13.94
C VAL A 86 -3.83 -10.32 12.84
N LYS A 87 -2.75 -10.76 12.19
CA LYS A 87 -2.79 -11.81 11.17
C LYS A 87 -3.42 -13.09 11.70
N ARG A 88 -3.00 -13.54 12.89
CA ARG A 88 -3.51 -14.74 13.54
C ARG A 88 -5.01 -14.59 13.88
N ASP A 89 -5.38 -13.48 14.51
CA ASP A 89 -6.70 -13.31 15.13
C ASP A 89 -7.77 -12.87 14.12
N LEU A 90 -7.40 -12.10 13.09
CA LEU A 90 -8.29 -11.82 11.95
C LEU A 90 -8.33 -12.96 10.93
N GLY A 91 -7.28 -13.77 10.83
CA GLY A 91 -7.18 -14.80 9.80
C GLY A 91 -7.16 -14.24 8.38
N VAL A 92 -6.49 -13.11 8.16
CA VAL A 92 -6.32 -12.46 6.85
C VAL A 92 -4.83 -12.22 6.58
N PRO A 93 -4.41 -12.14 5.29
CA PRO A 93 -3.05 -11.72 4.95
C PRO A 93 -2.75 -10.31 5.47
N VAL A 94 -1.47 -10.02 5.73
CA VAL A 94 -1.02 -8.71 6.19
C VAL A 94 0.06 -8.12 5.30
N VAL A 95 0.08 -6.78 5.21
CA VAL A 95 1.09 -5.99 4.49
C VAL A 95 1.65 -4.89 5.39
N THR A 96 2.95 -4.67 5.30
CA THR A 96 3.63 -3.51 5.90
C THR A 96 4.71 -2.96 5.00
N ASP A 97 5.18 -1.74 5.29
CA ASP A 97 6.27 -1.10 4.55
C ASP A 97 7.63 -1.65 4.98
N VAL A 98 8.60 -1.67 4.05
CA VAL A 98 10.03 -1.85 4.34
C VAL A 98 10.79 -0.66 3.78
N HIS A 99 11.81 -0.19 4.50
CA HIS A 99 12.54 1.03 4.15
C HIS A 99 14.02 0.75 3.85
N GLU A 100 14.56 -0.30 4.44
CA GLU A 100 15.95 -0.71 4.33
C GLU A 100 16.04 -2.19 3.91
N SER A 101 17.07 -2.54 3.14
CA SER A 101 17.23 -3.90 2.63
C SER A 101 17.35 -4.97 3.73
N TYR A 102 18.00 -4.63 4.85
CA TYR A 102 18.18 -5.55 5.98
C TYR A 102 16.86 -5.90 6.71
N GLN A 103 15.83 -5.04 6.60
CA GLN A 103 14.51 -5.31 7.22
C GLN A 103 13.72 -6.40 6.49
N CYS A 104 13.98 -6.60 5.19
CA CYS A 104 13.12 -7.42 4.34
C CYS A 104 12.95 -8.85 4.84
N ALA A 105 14.04 -9.51 5.26
CA ALA A 105 13.99 -10.89 5.70
C ALA A 105 13.19 -11.05 7.01
N GLU A 106 13.42 -10.16 7.98
CA GLU A 106 12.73 -10.16 9.26
C GLU A 106 11.23 -9.89 9.07
N VAL A 107 10.88 -8.82 8.33
CA VAL A 107 9.50 -8.45 8.04
C VAL A 107 8.76 -9.56 7.29
N ALA A 108 9.42 -10.22 6.34
CA ALA A 108 8.84 -11.32 5.57
C ALA A 108 8.52 -12.57 6.41
N SER A 109 9.12 -12.72 7.59
CA SER A 109 8.78 -13.81 8.53
C SER A 109 7.35 -13.65 9.09
N VAL A 110 6.83 -12.43 9.13
CA VAL A 110 5.52 -12.09 9.69
C VAL A 110 4.48 -11.83 8.59
N VAL A 111 4.82 -10.99 7.60
CA VAL A 111 3.85 -10.50 6.62
C VAL A 111 3.78 -11.35 5.35
N ASP A 112 2.70 -11.18 4.58
CA ASP A 112 2.48 -11.85 3.29
C ASP A 112 2.87 -10.96 2.12
N VAL A 113 2.89 -9.64 2.33
CA VAL A 113 3.25 -8.65 1.32
C VAL A 113 4.22 -7.64 1.91
N LEU A 114 5.34 -7.40 1.22
CA LEU A 114 6.26 -6.30 1.52
C LEU A 114 5.89 -5.10 0.64
N GLN A 115 5.62 -3.95 1.25
CA GLN A 115 5.36 -2.72 0.52
C GLN A 115 6.63 -1.88 0.40
N ILE A 116 6.95 -1.46 -0.83
CA ILE A 116 7.99 -0.48 -1.11
C ILE A 116 7.34 0.91 -1.16
N PRO A 117 7.72 1.84 -0.28
CA PRO A 117 7.23 3.22 -0.29
C PRO A 117 7.51 3.94 -1.62
N ALA A 118 6.67 4.92 -1.95
CA ALA A 118 6.76 5.65 -3.22
C ALA A 118 8.13 6.31 -3.46
N PHE A 119 8.72 6.92 -2.43
CA PHE A 119 10.04 7.55 -2.55
C PHE A 119 11.16 6.55 -2.83
N LEU A 120 10.99 5.29 -2.45
CA LEU A 120 11.99 4.23 -2.55
C LEU A 120 11.76 3.30 -3.76
N CYS A 121 10.79 3.60 -4.62
CA CYS A 121 10.38 2.73 -5.72
C CYS A 121 11.50 2.43 -6.75
N ARG A 122 12.57 3.23 -6.78
CA ARG A 122 13.74 3.03 -7.66
C ARG A 122 14.94 2.36 -6.99
N GLN A 123 14.94 2.18 -5.67
CA GLN A 123 16.06 1.65 -4.91
C GLN A 123 16.31 0.17 -5.24
N THR A 124 17.34 -0.09 -6.03
CA THR A 124 17.61 -1.42 -6.60
C THR A 124 17.83 -2.45 -5.50
N ASP A 125 18.66 -2.16 -4.52
CA ASP A 125 19.01 -3.12 -3.45
C ASP A 125 17.81 -3.46 -2.56
N LEU A 126 16.95 -2.47 -2.28
CA LEU A 126 15.71 -2.68 -1.53
C LEU A 126 14.72 -3.58 -2.30
N LEU A 127 14.54 -3.31 -3.61
CA LEU A 127 13.66 -4.13 -4.47
C LEU A 127 14.16 -5.57 -4.57
N LYS A 128 15.47 -5.77 -4.74
CA LYS A 128 16.09 -7.10 -4.78
C LYS A 128 15.94 -7.83 -3.45
N ALA A 129 16.25 -7.17 -2.33
CA ALA A 129 16.11 -7.77 -1.01
C ALA A 129 14.65 -8.18 -0.72
N ALA A 130 13.68 -7.33 -1.07
CA ALA A 130 12.27 -7.68 -0.96
C ALA A 130 11.90 -8.88 -1.84
N ALA A 131 12.38 -8.91 -3.08
CA ALA A 131 12.14 -10.03 -4.01
C ALA A 131 12.68 -11.36 -3.49
N GLN A 132 13.89 -11.36 -2.93
CA GLN A 132 14.58 -12.55 -2.42
C GLN A 132 13.86 -13.20 -1.23
N THR A 133 12.94 -12.49 -0.58
CA THR A 133 12.09 -13.09 0.49
C THR A 133 11.07 -14.10 -0.05
N GLY A 134 10.79 -14.10 -1.35
CA GLY A 134 9.75 -14.93 -1.98
C GLY A 134 8.31 -14.47 -1.71
N LYS A 135 8.11 -13.42 -0.88
CA LYS A 135 6.78 -12.85 -0.60
C LYS A 135 6.32 -11.96 -1.76
N ALA A 136 5.03 -11.66 -1.81
CA ALA A 136 4.51 -10.68 -2.76
C ALA A 136 5.09 -9.29 -2.48
N VAL A 137 5.51 -8.58 -3.55
CA VAL A 137 6.12 -7.25 -3.45
C VAL A 137 5.17 -6.21 -4.05
N LYS A 138 4.71 -5.30 -3.22
CA LYS A 138 3.85 -4.16 -3.57
C LYS A 138 4.70 -2.91 -3.74
N ILE A 139 4.78 -2.35 -4.96
CA ILE A 139 5.59 -1.15 -5.21
C ILE A 139 4.66 0.05 -5.43
N LYS A 140 4.74 1.05 -4.56
CA LYS A 140 4.03 2.32 -4.76
C LYS A 140 4.77 3.15 -5.81
N LYS A 141 4.05 3.63 -6.83
CA LYS A 141 4.63 4.52 -7.84
C LYS A 141 5.09 5.82 -7.18
N GLY A 142 6.33 6.20 -7.41
CA GLY A 142 6.84 7.51 -6.98
C GLY A 142 6.07 8.65 -7.64
N GLN A 143 5.86 9.74 -6.89
CA GLN A 143 5.16 10.93 -7.41
C GLN A 143 5.89 11.60 -8.58
N PHE A 144 7.17 11.26 -8.76
CA PHE A 144 8.07 11.76 -9.81
C PHE A 144 8.22 10.79 -10.98
N MET A 145 7.55 9.62 -10.93
CA MET A 145 7.69 8.57 -11.94
C MET A 145 6.63 8.66 -13.03
N ALA A 146 7.06 8.51 -14.27
CA ALA A 146 6.15 8.17 -15.36
C ALA A 146 5.62 6.73 -15.17
N PRO A 147 4.33 6.47 -15.49
CA PRO A 147 3.77 5.13 -15.31
C PRO A 147 4.49 4.07 -16.17
N GLU A 148 4.99 4.42 -17.34
CA GLU A 148 5.75 3.55 -18.24
C GLU A 148 7.07 3.07 -17.61
N ASP A 149 7.71 3.92 -16.80
CA ASP A 149 8.99 3.63 -16.18
C ASP A 149 8.88 2.65 -15.00
N MET A 150 7.66 2.44 -14.49
CA MET A 150 7.44 1.48 -13.43
C MET A 150 7.71 0.04 -13.82
N LYS A 151 7.74 -0.27 -15.13
CA LYS A 151 8.17 -1.58 -15.63
C LYS A 151 9.56 -1.97 -15.13
N TYR A 152 10.49 -1.00 -15.05
CA TYR A 152 11.86 -1.28 -14.60
C TYR A 152 11.93 -1.67 -13.11
N ALA A 153 11.03 -1.14 -12.29
CA ALA A 153 10.92 -1.58 -10.90
C ALA A 153 10.38 -3.02 -10.80
N VAL A 154 9.40 -3.37 -11.65
CA VAL A 154 8.86 -4.74 -11.76
C VAL A 154 9.96 -5.70 -12.26
N GLU A 155 10.71 -5.31 -13.27
CA GLU A 155 11.79 -6.12 -13.85
C GLU A 155 12.90 -6.42 -12.82
N LYS A 156 13.22 -5.47 -11.93
CA LYS A 156 14.20 -5.70 -10.85
C LYS A 156 13.75 -6.81 -9.89
N VAL A 157 12.45 -6.85 -9.56
CA VAL A 157 11.90 -7.91 -8.70
C VAL A 157 11.88 -9.24 -9.44
N ARG A 158 11.42 -9.25 -10.69
CA ARG A 158 11.38 -10.47 -11.51
C ARG A 158 12.76 -11.02 -11.82
N GLY A 159 13.75 -10.15 -11.97
CA GLY A 159 15.15 -10.53 -12.18
C GLY A 159 15.77 -11.33 -11.03
N GLU A 160 15.19 -11.25 -9.82
CA GLU A 160 15.54 -12.10 -8.67
C GLU A 160 14.70 -13.40 -8.61
N GLY A 161 13.93 -13.71 -9.65
CA GLY A 161 13.10 -14.91 -9.72
C GLY A 161 11.72 -14.80 -9.09
N ASN A 162 11.34 -13.62 -8.56
CA ASN A 162 10.05 -13.42 -7.89
C ASN A 162 9.04 -12.76 -8.85
N ASN A 163 8.05 -13.52 -9.30
CA ASN A 163 6.98 -13.03 -10.17
C ASN A 163 5.79 -12.42 -9.41
N ASN A 164 5.74 -12.55 -8.08
CA ASN A 164 4.67 -12.00 -7.25
C ASN A 164 4.92 -10.52 -6.95
N VAL A 165 4.88 -9.68 -7.96
CA VAL A 165 5.08 -8.23 -7.87
C VAL A 165 3.89 -7.50 -8.48
N PHE A 166 3.44 -6.40 -7.85
CA PHE A 166 2.37 -5.55 -8.35
C PHE A 166 2.60 -4.08 -8.00
N LEU A 167 1.92 -3.20 -8.73
CA LEU A 167 2.09 -1.76 -8.64
C LEU A 167 0.93 -1.10 -7.93
N THR A 168 1.19 0.08 -7.36
CA THR A 168 0.16 0.94 -6.77
C THR A 168 0.28 2.36 -7.30
N GLU A 169 -0.79 2.85 -7.93
CA GLU A 169 -0.94 4.26 -8.31
C GLU A 169 -1.34 5.09 -7.09
N ARG A 170 -0.73 6.28 -6.92
CA ARG A 170 -1.00 7.19 -5.81
C ARG A 170 -0.89 8.68 -6.16
N GLY A 171 -0.88 9.00 -7.44
CA GLY A 171 -0.73 10.34 -7.96
C GLY A 171 0.72 10.71 -8.27
N ALA A 172 0.84 11.78 -9.04
CA ALA A 172 2.10 12.42 -9.42
C ALA A 172 2.11 13.87 -8.93
N SER A 173 3.30 14.40 -8.65
CA SER A 173 3.47 15.80 -8.25
C SER A 173 3.06 16.74 -9.39
N PHE A 174 2.23 17.71 -9.07
CA PHE A 174 1.78 18.76 -9.99
C PHE A 174 2.01 20.12 -9.34
N GLY A 175 3.21 20.66 -9.53
CA GLY A 175 3.69 21.82 -8.78
C GLY A 175 4.03 21.45 -7.32
N TYR A 176 3.92 22.42 -6.42
CA TYR A 176 4.20 22.24 -4.99
C TYR A 176 2.95 21.83 -4.22
N HIS A 177 3.10 20.91 -3.27
CA HIS A 177 2.05 20.46 -2.35
C HIS A 177 0.78 19.90 -2.99
N THR A 178 0.78 19.65 -4.30
CA THR A 178 -0.38 19.15 -5.03
C THR A 178 -0.05 17.84 -5.74
N LEU A 179 -0.98 16.90 -5.68
CA LEU A 179 -0.93 15.65 -6.44
C LEU A 179 -2.10 15.60 -7.40
N VAL A 180 -1.86 15.01 -8.57
CA VAL A 180 -2.88 14.72 -9.58
C VAL A 180 -2.78 13.25 -9.98
N VAL A 181 -3.91 12.59 -10.10
CA VAL A 181 -3.98 11.24 -10.66
C VAL A 181 -4.32 11.32 -12.15
N ASP A 182 -3.41 10.86 -12.97
CA ASP A 182 -3.71 10.58 -14.37
C ASP A 182 -4.30 9.16 -14.46
N MET A 183 -5.60 9.07 -14.74
CA MET A 183 -6.28 7.77 -14.84
C MET A 183 -5.73 6.88 -15.96
N ARG A 184 -5.02 7.46 -16.95
CA ARG A 184 -4.32 6.67 -17.99
C ARG A 184 -3.16 5.87 -17.42
N SER A 185 -2.60 6.27 -16.28
CA SER A 185 -1.51 5.55 -15.62
C SER A 185 -1.92 4.11 -15.23
N LEU A 186 -3.20 3.90 -14.90
CA LEU A 186 -3.73 2.60 -14.51
C LEU A 186 -3.61 1.56 -15.65
N PRO A 187 -4.23 1.76 -16.84
CA PRO A 187 -4.09 0.82 -17.94
C PRO A 187 -2.67 0.73 -18.49
N ILE A 188 -1.84 1.79 -18.39
CA ILE A 188 -0.43 1.73 -18.77
C ILE A 188 0.32 0.73 -17.88
N MET A 189 0.25 0.89 -16.55
CA MET A 189 0.94 0.00 -15.62
C MET A 189 0.35 -1.42 -15.61
N ARG A 190 -0.95 -1.60 -15.89
CA ARG A 190 -1.58 -2.92 -16.02
C ARG A 190 -1.08 -3.75 -17.21
N GLN A 191 -0.27 -3.18 -18.09
CA GLN A 191 0.43 -3.95 -19.12
C GLN A 191 1.62 -4.74 -18.55
N PHE A 192 2.13 -4.35 -17.39
CA PHE A 192 3.31 -4.97 -16.79
C PHE A 192 2.95 -5.95 -15.67
N THR A 193 1.94 -5.61 -14.88
CA THR A 193 1.53 -6.39 -13.71
C THR A 193 0.17 -5.87 -13.19
N PRO A 194 -0.53 -6.59 -12.29
CA PRO A 194 -1.72 -6.06 -11.64
C PRO A 194 -1.48 -4.73 -10.95
N VAL A 195 -2.52 -3.87 -10.90
CA VAL A 195 -2.42 -2.52 -10.36
C VAL A 195 -3.49 -2.27 -9.29
N VAL A 196 -3.04 -1.76 -8.16
CA VAL A 196 -3.87 -1.27 -7.05
C VAL A 196 -3.94 0.25 -7.12
N PHE A 197 -5.12 0.82 -6.84
CA PHE A 197 -5.29 2.25 -6.70
C PHE A 197 -5.30 2.67 -5.23
N ASP A 198 -4.40 3.58 -4.87
CA ASP A 198 -4.31 4.16 -3.54
C ASP A 198 -5.24 5.37 -3.43
N VAL A 199 -6.39 5.16 -2.83
CA VAL A 199 -7.43 6.16 -2.66
C VAL A 199 -7.00 7.26 -1.68
N THR A 200 -6.39 6.87 -0.57
CA THR A 200 -5.98 7.76 0.53
C THR A 200 -4.92 8.76 0.10
N HIS A 201 -3.82 8.26 -0.49
CA HIS A 201 -2.69 9.11 -0.81
C HIS A 201 -2.85 9.87 -2.13
N SER A 202 -3.83 9.54 -2.94
CA SER A 202 -4.16 10.28 -4.17
C SER A 202 -4.73 11.67 -3.90
N VAL A 203 -5.29 11.90 -2.70
CA VAL A 203 -5.85 13.20 -2.27
C VAL A 203 -4.98 13.93 -1.25
N GLN A 204 -3.79 13.38 -0.97
CA GLN A 204 -2.84 13.97 -0.02
C GLN A 204 -2.23 15.27 -0.55
N GLN A 205 -2.00 16.21 0.34
CA GLN A 205 -1.25 17.44 0.09
C GLN A 205 0.07 17.38 0.87
N PRO A 206 1.16 16.88 0.26
CA PRO A 206 2.44 16.69 0.94
C PRO A 206 2.98 18.02 1.49
N GLY A 207 3.25 18.08 2.80
CA GLY A 207 3.74 19.31 3.45
C GLY A 207 2.73 20.47 3.50
N GLY A 208 1.48 20.28 3.10
CA GLY A 208 0.47 21.35 2.98
C GLY A 208 0.07 22.02 4.31
N LYS A 209 0.48 21.44 5.45
CA LYS A 209 0.30 22.01 6.80
C LYS A 209 1.64 22.32 7.51
N GLY A 210 2.68 22.65 6.73
CA GLY A 210 4.02 22.90 7.27
C GLY A 210 4.70 21.59 7.71
N GLY A 211 4.64 21.25 8.99
CA GLY A 211 5.28 20.03 9.55
C GLY A 211 4.52 18.72 9.29
N SER A 212 3.38 18.75 8.62
CA SER A 212 2.57 17.58 8.31
C SER A 212 1.87 17.68 6.95
N SER A 213 1.43 16.57 6.41
CA SER A 213 0.61 16.54 5.19
C SER A 213 -0.81 17.01 5.48
N GLY A 214 -1.36 17.79 4.56
CA GLY A 214 -2.79 18.03 4.42
C GLY A 214 -3.45 16.97 3.55
N GLY A 215 -4.74 17.12 3.29
CA GLY A 215 -5.48 16.26 2.40
C GLY A 215 -6.88 16.78 2.10
N GLN A 216 -7.47 16.23 1.06
CA GLN A 216 -8.80 16.56 0.57
C GLN A 216 -9.65 15.28 0.49
N ARG A 217 -9.86 14.63 1.65
CA ARG A 217 -10.55 13.32 1.73
C ARG A 217 -11.93 13.30 1.09
N GLU A 218 -12.58 14.46 0.95
CA GLU A 218 -13.87 14.62 0.28
C GLU A 218 -13.83 14.18 -1.20
N PHE A 219 -12.66 14.22 -1.85
CA PHE A 219 -12.48 13.75 -3.22
C PHE A 219 -12.15 12.26 -3.35
N ALA A 220 -11.80 11.60 -2.26
CA ALA A 220 -11.43 10.18 -2.26
C ALA A 220 -12.49 9.27 -2.91
N PRO A 221 -13.82 9.41 -2.61
CA PRO A 221 -14.84 8.58 -3.24
C PRO A 221 -15.00 8.82 -4.75
N PHE A 222 -14.68 10.03 -5.24
CA PHE A 222 -14.76 10.36 -6.66
C PHE A 222 -13.62 9.69 -7.42
N LEU A 223 -12.39 9.78 -6.90
CA LEU A 223 -11.22 9.15 -7.50
C LEU A 223 -11.32 7.62 -7.45
N ALA A 224 -11.84 7.06 -6.36
CA ALA A 224 -12.07 5.62 -6.25
C ALA A 224 -13.04 5.11 -7.34
N ARG A 225 -14.16 5.82 -7.58
CA ARG A 225 -15.10 5.47 -8.66
C ARG A 225 -14.49 5.60 -10.05
N ALA A 226 -13.69 6.65 -10.29
CA ALA A 226 -13.00 6.82 -11.55
C ALA A 226 -11.98 5.70 -11.81
N ALA A 227 -11.21 5.32 -10.81
CA ALA A 227 -10.27 4.19 -10.89
C ALA A 227 -10.99 2.86 -11.10
N ALA A 228 -12.12 2.62 -10.42
CA ALA A 228 -12.96 1.44 -10.63
C ALA A 228 -13.48 1.36 -12.07
N ALA A 229 -13.96 2.47 -12.62
CA ALA A 229 -14.45 2.56 -14.01
C ALA A 229 -13.33 2.35 -15.04
N THR A 230 -12.10 2.78 -14.73
CA THR A 230 -10.92 2.55 -15.58
C THR A 230 -10.47 1.09 -15.55
N GLY A 231 -10.76 0.39 -14.46
CA GLY A 231 -10.40 -1.01 -14.22
C GLY A 231 -9.09 -1.13 -13.43
N VAL A 232 -9.21 -1.53 -12.16
CA VAL A 232 -8.09 -1.84 -11.26
C VAL A 232 -8.26 -3.24 -10.69
N ASP A 233 -7.18 -3.80 -10.19
CA ASP A 233 -7.19 -5.15 -9.61
C ASP A 233 -7.45 -5.10 -8.08
N GLY A 234 -7.32 -3.92 -7.48
CA GLY A 234 -7.59 -3.70 -6.07
C GLY A 234 -7.53 -2.24 -5.67
N PHE A 235 -7.86 -1.99 -4.40
CA PHE A 235 -7.79 -0.68 -3.77
C PHE A 235 -6.90 -0.72 -2.53
N PHE A 236 -6.27 0.42 -2.25
CA PHE A 236 -5.58 0.68 -1.01
C PHE A 236 -6.27 1.84 -0.30
N ILE A 237 -6.67 1.63 0.97
CA ILE A 237 -7.37 2.64 1.77
C ILE A 237 -6.83 2.60 3.19
N GLU A 238 -6.27 3.71 3.67
CA GLU A 238 -6.04 3.88 5.10
C GLU A 238 -7.33 4.31 5.78
N THR A 239 -7.62 3.74 6.94
CA THR A 239 -8.83 4.01 7.70
C THR A 239 -8.57 3.82 9.19
N HIS A 240 -9.28 4.57 10.04
CA HIS A 240 -9.12 4.57 11.48
C HIS A 240 -10.49 4.72 12.16
N PRO A 241 -10.75 4.11 13.34
CA PRO A 241 -12.03 4.25 14.05
C PRO A 241 -12.37 5.70 14.37
N ASN A 242 -11.35 6.52 14.61
CA ASN A 242 -11.47 7.96 14.83
C ASN A 242 -10.31 8.68 14.10
N PRO A 243 -10.48 9.07 12.82
CA PRO A 243 -9.41 9.70 12.03
C PRO A 243 -8.81 10.96 12.67
N ASP A 244 -9.60 11.74 13.39
CA ASP A 244 -9.14 12.97 14.03
C ASP A 244 -8.20 12.71 15.23
N LYS A 245 -8.19 11.48 15.76
CA LYS A 245 -7.26 11.03 16.81
C LYS A 245 -6.12 10.16 16.31
N ALA A 246 -6.08 9.86 15.01
CA ALA A 246 -5.02 9.06 14.44
C ALA A 246 -3.65 9.73 14.59
N LEU A 247 -2.65 8.97 15.00
CA LEU A 247 -1.28 9.47 15.21
C LEU A 247 -0.55 9.76 13.89
N SER A 248 -1.10 9.28 12.76
CA SER A 248 -0.56 9.47 11.43
C SER A 248 -1.67 9.58 10.39
N ASP A 249 -1.54 10.53 9.48
CA ASP A 249 -2.29 10.73 8.22
C ASP A 249 -3.83 10.89 8.36
N GLY A 250 -4.32 11.24 9.55
CA GLY A 250 -5.74 11.44 9.84
C GLY A 250 -6.52 12.30 8.83
N PRO A 251 -5.97 13.42 8.31
CA PRO A 251 -6.67 14.24 7.31
C PRO A 251 -7.04 13.55 6.01
N ASN A 252 -6.45 12.39 5.71
CA ASN A 252 -6.67 11.64 4.46
C ASN A 252 -7.52 10.37 4.65
N MET A 253 -7.90 10.04 5.90
CA MET A 253 -8.70 8.86 6.28
C MET A 253 -10.17 9.16 6.48
#